data_3e01a0e0506f67f6aa98a22d05642629
#
_entry.id   3e01a0e0506f67f6aa98a22d05642629
#
_cell.length_a   1.000
_cell.length_b   1.000
_cell.length_c   1.000
_cell.angle_alpha   90.00
_cell.angle_beta   90.00
_cell.angle_gamma   90.00
#
_symmetry.space_group_name_H-M   'P 1'
#
loop_
_entity.id
_entity.type
_entity.pdbx_description
1 polymer ?
#
loop_
_entity_poly.entity_id
_entity_poly.type
_entity_poly.pdbx_seq_one_letter_code
_entity_poly.pdbx_strand_id
1 'polypeptide(L)'
;MNQEVEHVNPYRQGDKTEQVEEMFDSIAPAYDFMNAAMTFGLFKSWRNKALARAHKFAPEAKDILDIATGTGDVALHLLRLYPDAAISGLDLSEGMLNIAREKAQKLGVADRCTFTQGDSLELPYEGNSFDLITVAYGIRNFADISRGLSEMARVLRPDGTLCILELSEPANPVLKALYRFYSHNIIPMVGRMVSGDRSAYSYLPQSVAACPQRYDMTRLMTDAGFGDCMWKSLTFGAATIYLGKKRL
;
A
#
# COMPACT_ATOMS: atom_id res chain seq x y z
N MET A 1 -11.97 23.57 -16.17
CA MET A 1 -12.25 23.94 -14.77
C MET A 1 -11.78 22.76 -13.96
N ASN A 2 -10.52 22.82 -13.51
CA ASN A 2 -9.91 21.76 -12.68
C ASN A 2 -10.58 21.84 -11.31
N GLN A 3 -11.42 20.85 -10.98
CA GLN A 3 -11.75 20.60 -9.59
C GLN A 3 -10.47 19.98 -8.99
N GLU A 4 -9.74 20.77 -8.22
CA GLU A 4 -8.80 20.26 -7.23
C GLU A 4 -9.58 19.29 -6.35
N VAL A 5 -9.23 18.02 -6.44
CA VAL A 5 -9.74 17.01 -5.51
C VAL A 5 -9.14 17.40 -4.16
N GLU A 6 -9.97 18.03 -3.33
CA GLU A 6 -9.61 18.36 -1.96
C GLU A 6 -9.15 17.08 -1.28
N HIS A 7 -7.84 16.96 -1.03
CA HIS A 7 -7.29 15.84 -0.28
C HIS A 7 -7.91 15.88 1.11
N VAL A 8 -8.82 14.96 1.35
CA VAL A 8 -9.50 14.86 2.65
C VAL A 8 -8.45 14.53 3.70
N ASN A 9 -8.01 15.55 4.42
CA ASN A 9 -7.21 15.37 5.62
C ASN A 9 -8.16 14.92 6.75
N PRO A 10 -8.03 13.69 7.27
CA PRO A 10 -8.90 13.17 8.32
C PRO A 10 -8.73 13.94 9.64
N TYR A 11 -7.60 14.58 9.80
CA TYR A 11 -7.22 15.41 10.93
C TYR A 11 -7.14 16.86 10.42
N ARG A 12 -8.10 17.66 10.73
CA ARG A 12 -8.32 19.01 10.15
C ARG A 12 -7.23 20.06 10.45
N GLN A 13 -6.12 19.72 11.16
CA GLN A 13 -5.00 20.62 11.47
C GLN A 13 -3.70 19.81 11.58
N GLY A 14 -2.64 20.20 10.86
CA GLY A 14 -1.29 19.63 10.93
C GLY A 14 -0.83 18.91 9.66
N ASP A 15 0.40 18.39 9.68
CA ASP A 15 0.99 17.64 8.59
C ASP A 15 0.31 16.26 8.46
N LYS A 16 -0.12 15.92 7.26
CA LYS A 16 -0.77 14.62 6.99
C LYS A 16 0.17 13.46 7.29
N THR A 17 1.47 13.62 7.02
CA THR A 17 2.47 12.57 7.23
C THR A 17 2.59 12.22 8.71
N GLU A 18 2.76 13.23 9.58
CA GLU A 18 2.86 13.05 11.05
C GLU A 18 1.60 12.38 11.62
N GLN A 19 0.42 12.82 11.19
CA GLN A 19 -0.85 12.28 11.66
C GLN A 19 -1.07 10.82 11.24
N VAL A 20 -0.63 10.47 10.03
CA VAL A 20 -0.68 9.10 9.53
C VAL A 20 0.29 8.22 10.33
N GLU A 21 1.50 8.69 10.61
CA GLU A 21 2.49 8.00 11.45
C GLU A 21 1.92 7.69 12.83
N GLU A 22 1.45 8.71 13.56
CA GLU A 22 0.87 8.57 14.90
C GLU A 22 -0.32 7.59 14.93
N MET A 23 -1.20 7.67 13.92
CA MET A 23 -2.33 6.76 13.80
C MET A 23 -1.86 5.31 13.64
N PHE A 24 -0.92 5.04 12.73
CA PHE A 24 -0.43 3.68 12.50
C PHE A 24 0.36 3.14 13.69
N ASP A 25 1.13 3.96 14.39
CA ASP A 25 1.81 3.56 15.63
C ASP A 25 0.80 3.12 16.70
N SER A 26 -0.32 3.86 16.84
CA SER A 26 -1.35 3.56 17.85
C SER A 26 -2.07 2.23 17.58
N ILE A 27 -2.29 1.87 16.32
CA ILE A 27 -3.04 0.65 15.94
C ILE A 27 -2.14 -0.55 15.60
N ALA A 28 -0.80 -0.37 15.56
CA ALA A 28 0.14 -1.40 15.14
C ALA A 28 -0.09 -2.77 15.79
N PRO A 29 -0.32 -2.89 17.13
CA PRO A 29 -0.53 -4.20 17.77
C PRO A 29 -1.77 -4.95 17.29
N ALA A 30 -2.82 -4.23 16.84
CA ALA A 30 -4.09 -4.82 16.41
C ALA A 30 -4.25 -4.85 14.87
N TYR A 31 -3.32 -4.27 14.13
CA TYR A 31 -3.45 -3.98 12.70
C TYR A 31 -3.76 -5.22 11.86
N ASP A 32 -2.98 -6.29 11.99
CA ASP A 32 -3.17 -7.52 11.21
C ASP A 32 -4.51 -8.19 11.50
N PHE A 33 -4.93 -8.21 12.77
CA PHE A 33 -6.22 -8.74 13.18
C PHE A 33 -7.38 -7.91 12.60
N MET A 34 -7.27 -6.60 12.67
CA MET A 34 -8.30 -5.68 12.17
C MET A 34 -8.48 -5.78 10.66
N ASN A 35 -7.38 -5.86 9.89
CA ASN A 35 -7.45 -6.08 8.46
C ASN A 35 -8.14 -7.40 8.11
N ALA A 36 -7.87 -8.45 8.88
CA ALA A 36 -8.53 -9.74 8.71
C ALA A 36 -10.04 -9.65 9.01
N ALA A 37 -10.42 -8.99 10.11
CA ALA A 37 -11.81 -8.84 10.53
C ALA A 37 -12.61 -7.99 9.54
N MET A 38 -12.09 -6.81 9.14
CA MET A 38 -12.77 -5.88 8.23
C MET A 38 -12.91 -6.38 6.79
N THR A 39 -12.09 -7.32 6.36
CA THR A 39 -12.12 -7.84 4.98
C THR A 39 -12.58 -9.30 4.92
N PHE A 40 -13.03 -9.88 6.05
CA PHE A 40 -13.30 -11.32 6.15
C PHE A 40 -12.13 -12.17 5.64
N GLY A 41 -10.89 -11.73 5.88
CA GLY A 41 -9.67 -12.39 5.42
C GLY A 41 -9.35 -12.24 3.93
N LEU A 42 -10.19 -11.58 3.14
CA LEU A 42 -9.99 -11.39 1.69
C LEU A 42 -8.70 -10.62 1.37
N PHE A 43 -8.23 -9.76 2.28
CA PHE A 43 -7.01 -8.98 2.08
C PHE A 43 -5.80 -9.88 1.79
N LYS A 44 -5.70 -11.07 2.42
CA LYS A 44 -4.65 -12.06 2.13
C LYS A 44 -4.74 -12.62 0.72
N SER A 45 -5.97 -12.92 0.26
CA SER A 45 -6.19 -13.39 -1.11
C SER A 45 -5.85 -12.32 -2.15
N TRP A 46 -6.21 -11.05 -1.87
CA TRP A 46 -5.88 -9.92 -2.76
C TRP A 46 -4.37 -9.72 -2.82
N ARG A 47 -3.68 -9.73 -1.68
CA ARG A 47 -2.21 -9.66 -1.60
C ARG A 47 -1.55 -10.78 -2.40
N ASN A 48 -1.95 -12.02 -2.19
CA ASN A 48 -1.39 -13.17 -2.92
C ASN A 48 -1.57 -13.02 -4.44
N LYS A 49 -2.73 -12.52 -4.90
CA LYS A 49 -2.98 -12.26 -6.33
C LYS A 49 -2.13 -11.13 -6.88
N ALA A 50 -1.90 -10.06 -6.10
CA ALA A 50 -1.05 -8.95 -6.49
C ALA A 50 0.40 -9.40 -6.63
N LEU A 51 0.94 -10.09 -5.61
CA LEU A 51 2.32 -10.56 -5.62
C LEU A 51 2.58 -11.63 -6.68
N ALA A 52 1.64 -12.54 -6.92
CA ALA A 52 1.75 -13.49 -8.03
C ALA A 52 1.78 -12.81 -9.41
N ARG A 53 1.09 -11.67 -9.55
CA ARG A 53 1.18 -10.84 -10.78
C ARG A 53 2.51 -10.11 -10.85
N ALA A 54 2.96 -9.48 -9.76
CA ALA A 54 4.27 -8.84 -9.70
C ALA A 54 5.37 -9.82 -10.08
N HIS A 55 5.35 -11.03 -9.52
CA HIS A 55 6.31 -12.10 -9.87
C HIS A 55 6.26 -12.48 -11.35
N LYS A 56 5.07 -12.55 -11.95
CA LYS A 56 4.97 -12.83 -13.40
C LYS A 56 5.56 -11.71 -14.27
N PHE A 57 5.51 -10.46 -13.81
CA PHE A 57 6.03 -9.30 -14.54
C PHE A 57 7.53 -9.06 -14.32
N ALA A 58 8.05 -9.46 -13.17
CA ALA A 58 9.46 -9.33 -12.78
C ALA A 58 9.97 -10.64 -12.14
N PRO A 59 10.02 -11.77 -12.87
CA PRO A 59 10.36 -13.08 -12.28
C PRO A 59 11.80 -13.15 -11.76
N GLU A 60 12.70 -12.34 -12.31
CA GLU A 60 14.15 -12.35 -12.00
C GLU A 60 14.55 -11.20 -11.04
N ALA A 61 13.57 -10.53 -10.38
CA ALA A 61 13.88 -9.44 -9.48
C ALA A 61 14.73 -9.92 -8.30
N LYS A 62 15.82 -9.20 -8.01
CA LYS A 62 16.77 -9.49 -6.95
C LYS A 62 16.77 -8.43 -5.86
N ASP A 63 16.62 -7.18 -6.23
CA ASP A 63 16.51 -6.06 -5.30
C ASP A 63 15.08 -5.55 -5.29
N ILE A 64 14.36 -5.79 -4.20
CA ILE A 64 12.93 -5.51 -4.09
C ILE A 64 12.68 -4.53 -2.94
N LEU A 65 11.89 -3.50 -3.20
CA LEU A 65 11.45 -2.53 -2.20
C LEU A 65 9.95 -2.69 -1.94
N ASP A 66 9.57 -2.85 -0.68
CA ASP A 66 8.18 -2.82 -0.23
C ASP A 66 7.93 -1.52 0.54
N ILE A 67 7.19 -0.61 -0.07
CA ILE A 67 6.89 0.72 0.49
C ILE A 67 5.56 0.67 1.25
N ALA A 68 5.50 1.38 2.40
CA ALA A 68 4.45 1.25 3.39
C ALA A 68 4.29 -0.22 3.81
N THR A 69 5.43 -0.83 4.18
CA THR A 69 5.55 -2.26 4.45
C THR A 69 4.77 -2.69 5.69
N GLY A 70 4.44 -1.76 6.58
CA GLY A 70 3.70 -2.01 7.81
C GLY A 70 4.37 -3.08 8.67
N THR A 71 3.60 -4.07 9.07
CA THR A 71 4.09 -5.21 9.87
C THR A 71 4.91 -6.24 9.06
N GLY A 72 5.34 -5.90 7.83
CA GLY A 72 6.25 -6.70 7.00
C GLY A 72 5.61 -7.89 6.27
N ASP A 73 4.31 -8.02 6.29
CA ASP A 73 3.61 -9.19 5.73
C ASP A 73 3.83 -9.37 4.21
N VAL A 74 3.95 -8.27 3.44
CA VAL A 74 4.23 -8.29 2.00
C VAL A 74 5.69 -8.64 1.77
N ALA A 75 6.62 -7.95 2.44
CA ALA A 75 8.06 -8.19 2.37
C ALA A 75 8.42 -9.66 2.68
N LEU A 76 7.86 -10.21 3.76
CA LEU A 76 8.06 -11.61 4.14
C LEU A 76 7.43 -12.61 3.16
N HIS A 77 6.34 -12.23 2.47
CA HIS A 77 5.78 -13.07 1.41
C HIS A 77 6.65 -13.05 0.15
N LEU A 78 7.22 -11.90 -0.21
CA LEU A 78 8.13 -11.75 -1.35
C LEU A 78 9.35 -12.66 -1.23
N LEU A 79 9.91 -12.86 -0.03
CA LEU A 79 11.02 -13.82 0.20
C LEU A 79 10.71 -15.26 -0.21
N ARG A 80 9.42 -15.65 -0.21
CA ARG A 80 8.99 -16.99 -0.66
C ARG A 80 8.88 -17.08 -2.18
N LEU A 81 8.53 -15.96 -2.84
CA LEU A 81 8.41 -15.91 -4.30
C LEU A 81 9.77 -15.67 -4.96
N TYR A 82 10.68 -15.01 -4.26
CA TYR A 82 12.03 -14.64 -4.72
C TYR A 82 13.07 -15.15 -3.73
N PRO A 83 13.42 -16.46 -3.79
CA PRO A 83 14.31 -17.09 -2.80
C PRO A 83 15.71 -16.45 -2.70
N ASP A 84 16.19 -15.85 -3.80
CA ASP A 84 17.52 -15.26 -3.91
C ASP A 84 17.53 -13.73 -3.81
N ALA A 85 16.36 -13.10 -3.57
CA ALA A 85 16.25 -11.64 -3.51
C ALA A 85 16.58 -11.07 -2.14
N ALA A 86 17.09 -9.82 -2.14
CA ALA A 86 17.14 -8.95 -1.00
C ALA A 86 15.87 -8.08 -0.96
N ILE A 87 15.22 -8.02 0.19
CA ILE A 87 14.00 -7.25 0.37
C ILE A 87 14.28 -6.07 1.31
N SER A 88 13.95 -4.86 0.86
CA SER A 88 13.94 -3.67 1.69
C SER A 88 12.49 -3.28 1.97
N GLY A 89 12.10 -3.18 3.24
CA GLY A 89 10.81 -2.65 3.68
C GLY A 89 10.99 -1.23 4.19
N LEU A 90 10.14 -0.30 3.76
CA LEU A 90 10.13 1.08 4.23
C LEU A 90 8.74 1.45 4.75
N ASP A 91 8.68 2.08 5.91
CA ASP A 91 7.45 2.60 6.49
C ASP A 91 7.72 3.86 7.32
N LEU A 92 6.71 4.70 7.52
CA LEU A 92 6.78 5.84 8.43
C LEU A 92 6.75 5.41 9.89
N SER A 93 5.95 4.38 10.22
CA SER A 93 5.67 3.94 11.58
C SER A 93 6.78 2.99 12.09
N GLU A 94 7.56 3.47 13.05
CA GLU A 94 8.56 2.64 13.73
C GLU A 94 7.90 1.50 14.55
N GLY A 95 6.69 1.74 15.07
CA GLY A 95 5.91 0.70 15.75
C GLY A 95 5.58 -0.49 14.84
N MET A 96 5.19 -0.22 13.60
CA MET A 96 4.96 -1.25 12.59
C MET A 96 6.25 -1.99 12.22
N LEU A 97 7.35 -1.25 12.00
CA LEU A 97 8.65 -1.83 11.62
C LEU A 97 9.22 -2.73 12.70
N ASN A 98 9.00 -2.42 13.99
CA ASN A 98 9.43 -3.28 15.09
C ASN A 98 8.74 -4.65 15.02
N ILE A 99 7.44 -4.69 14.71
CA ILE A 99 6.69 -5.94 14.50
C ILE A 99 7.24 -6.69 13.27
N ALA A 100 7.57 -5.97 12.19
CA ALA A 100 8.14 -6.57 10.98
C ALA A 100 9.50 -7.20 11.26
N ARG A 101 10.40 -6.51 12.00
CA ARG A 101 11.72 -7.03 12.41
C ARG A 101 11.58 -8.27 13.29
N GLU A 102 10.68 -8.26 14.26
CA GLU A 102 10.40 -9.44 15.09
C GLU A 102 9.91 -10.64 14.26
N LYS A 103 9.00 -10.41 13.31
CA LYS A 103 8.54 -11.47 12.40
C LYS A 103 9.69 -12.03 11.57
N ALA A 104 10.57 -11.18 11.02
CA ALA A 104 11.73 -11.60 10.23
C ALA A 104 12.72 -12.43 11.06
N GLN A 105 12.99 -12.01 12.30
CA GLN A 105 13.82 -12.76 13.24
C GLN A 105 13.23 -14.14 13.57
N LYS A 106 11.94 -14.20 13.90
CA LYS A 106 11.23 -15.46 14.19
C LYS A 106 11.24 -16.45 13.03
N LEU A 107 11.29 -15.93 11.79
CA LEU A 107 11.35 -16.73 10.57
C LEU A 107 12.79 -17.06 10.12
N GLY A 108 13.81 -16.49 10.78
CA GLY A 108 15.21 -16.71 10.42
C GLY A 108 15.61 -16.10 9.07
N VAL A 109 15.01 -14.96 8.69
CA VAL A 109 15.23 -14.30 7.39
C VAL A 109 15.68 -12.84 7.52
N ALA A 110 16.12 -12.43 8.72
CA ALA A 110 16.53 -11.06 9.02
C ALA A 110 17.75 -10.58 8.24
N ASP A 111 18.58 -11.48 7.76
CA ASP A 111 19.73 -11.22 6.89
C ASP A 111 19.35 -10.86 5.44
N ARG A 112 18.14 -11.19 5.02
CA ARG A 112 17.64 -10.97 3.66
C ARG A 112 16.48 -9.96 3.59
N CYS A 113 16.03 -9.47 4.74
CA CYS A 113 14.90 -8.55 4.81
C CYS A 113 15.22 -7.43 5.80
N THR A 114 15.52 -6.25 5.29
CA THR A 114 15.82 -5.06 6.09
C THR A 114 14.60 -4.16 6.20
N PHE A 115 14.43 -3.49 7.36
CA PHE A 115 13.31 -2.59 7.60
C PHE A 115 13.82 -1.23 8.08
N THR A 116 13.49 -0.17 7.32
CA THR A 116 13.97 1.19 7.52
C THR A 116 12.81 2.16 7.68
N GLN A 117 12.87 3.02 8.68
CA GLN A 117 11.92 4.14 8.80
C GLN A 117 12.25 5.20 7.75
N GLY A 118 11.22 5.70 7.06
CA GLY A 118 11.40 6.73 6.04
C GLY A 118 10.10 7.13 5.37
N ASP A 119 10.15 8.32 4.75
CA ASP A 119 9.02 8.87 3.99
C ASP A 119 9.07 8.37 2.53
N SER A 120 7.94 7.86 2.05
CA SER A 120 7.74 7.46 0.65
C SER A 120 7.82 8.63 -0.34
N LEU A 121 7.72 9.86 0.15
CA LEU A 121 7.84 11.08 -0.65
C LEU A 121 9.30 11.54 -0.84
N GLU A 122 10.24 10.93 -0.09
CA GLU A 122 11.69 11.17 -0.18
C GLU A 122 12.43 9.89 0.17
N LEU A 123 12.48 8.96 -0.78
CA LEU A 123 13.05 7.64 -0.56
C LEU A 123 14.57 7.70 -0.32
N PRO A 124 15.09 7.14 0.80
CA PRO A 124 16.50 7.21 1.17
C PRO A 124 17.35 6.21 0.37
N TYR A 125 17.09 6.09 -0.92
CA TYR A 125 17.78 5.17 -1.82
C TYR A 125 18.28 5.91 -3.06
N GLU A 126 19.38 5.43 -3.62
CA GLU A 126 19.89 5.94 -4.89
C GLU A 126 18.95 5.61 -6.06
N GLY A 127 19.04 6.36 -7.14
CA GLY A 127 18.31 6.07 -8.36
C GLY A 127 18.73 4.72 -8.97
N ASN A 128 17.80 4.03 -9.59
CA ASN A 128 18.03 2.73 -10.25
C ASN A 128 18.57 1.63 -9.32
N SER A 129 18.06 1.54 -8.10
CA SER A 129 18.49 0.57 -7.07
C SER A 129 17.65 -0.72 -7.08
N PHE A 130 16.40 -0.66 -7.52
CA PHE A 130 15.46 -1.78 -7.38
C PHE A 130 14.92 -2.31 -8.70
N ASP A 131 14.65 -3.61 -8.77
CA ASP A 131 14.03 -4.29 -9.91
C ASP A 131 12.50 -4.31 -9.80
N LEU A 132 11.99 -4.37 -8.55
CA LEU A 132 10.57 -4.42 -8.24
C LEU A 132 10.27 -3.52 -7.04
N ILE A 133 9.20 -2.74 -7.14
CA ILE A 133 8.61 -2.04 -6.01
C ILE A 133 7.19 -2.56 -5.79
N THR A 134 6.85 -2.82 -4.53
CA THR A 134 5.49 -3.12 -4.10
C THR A 134 4.97 -2.05 -3.14
N VAL A 135 3.68 -1.71 -3.26
CA VAL A 135 2.93 -0.89 -2.30
C VAL A 135 1.58 -1.54 -2.07
N ALA A 136 1.33 -2.04 -0.87
CA ALA A 136 0.06 -2.67 -0.56
C ALA A 136 -0.69 -1.93 0.54
N TYR A 137 -1.87 -1.37 0.19
CA TYR A 137 -2.77 -0.64 1.10
C TYR A 137 -2.16 0.61 1.74
N GLY A 138 -1.10 1.16 1.14
CA GLY A 138 -0.35 2.30 1.65
C GLY A 138 -0.53 3.59 0.87
N ILE A 139 -0.66 3.51 -0.47
CA ILE A 139 -0.57 4.69 -1.35
C ILE A 139 -1.67 5.74 -1.10
N ARG A 140 -2.86 5.35 -0.63
CA ARG A 140 -3.94 6.27 -0.27
C ARG A 140 -3.58 7.20 0.89
N ASN A 141 -2.59 6.82 1.69
CA ASN A 141 -2.13 7.57 2.86
C ASN A 141 -1.05 8.59 2.53
N PHE A 142 -0.47 8.54 1.33
CA PHE A 142 0.56 9.50 0.91
C PHE A 142 0.01 10.92 0.92
N ALA A 143 0.81 11.87 1.40
CA ALA A 143 0.45 13.29 1.36
C ALA A 143 0.38 13.80 -0.09
N ASP A 144 1.29 13.31 -0.95
CA ASP A 144 1.34 13.57 -2.38
C ASP A 144 1.64 12.27 -3.15
N ILE A 145 0.59 11.71 -3.77
CA ILE A 145 0.71 10.47 -4.54
C ILE A 145 1.61 10.65 -5.77
N SER A 146 1.54 11.80 -6.43
CA SER A 146 2.35 12.07 -7.63
C SER A 146 3.84 12.13 -7.29
N ARG A 147 4.20 12.77 -6.18
CA ARG A 147 5.57 12.81 -5.68
C ARG A 147 6.07 11.41 -5.30
N GLY A 148 5.26 10.65 -4.55
CA GLY A 148 5.60 9.26 -4.20
C GLY A 148 5.82 8.38 -5.42
N LEU A 149 4.96 8.48 -6.44
CA LEU A 149 5.14 7.76 -7.71
C LEU A 149 6.41 8.18 -8.45
N SER A 150 6.76 9.48 -8.43
CA SER A 150 8.00 9.98 -9.02
C SER A 150 9.24 9.45 -8.31
N GLU A 151 9.22 9.37 -6.98
CA GLU A 151 10.30 8.76 -6.18
C GLU A 151 10.44 7.25 -6.48
N MET A 152 9.31 6.53 -6.59
CA MET A 152 9.33 5.12 -7.00
C MET A 152 9.93 4.96 -8.39
N ALA A 153 9.58 5.83 -9.34
CA ALA A 153 10.18 5.80 -10.68
C ALA A 153 11.68 6.13 -10.63
N ARG A 154 12.11 7.04 -9.76
CA ARG A 154 13.53 7.40 -9.59
C ARG A 154 14.36 6.20 -9.13
N VAL A 155 13.90 5.49 -8.09
CA VAL A 155 14.67 4.40 -7.47
C VAL A 155 14.54 3.06 -8.20
N LEU A 156 13.53 2.85 -9.05
CA LEU A 156 13.46 1.69 -9.93
C LEU A 156 14.52 1.74 -11.03
N ARG A 157 15.08 0.60 -11.38
CA ARG A 157 15.90 0.41 -12.58
C ARG A 157 15.06 0.60 -13.84
N PRO A 158 15.67 0.96 -15.00
CA PRO A 158 14.99 0.90 -16.30
C PRO A 158 14.33 -0.49 -16.49
N ASP A 159 13.10 -0.53 -17.00
CA ASP A 159 12.26 -1.73 -17.12
C ASP A 159 11.87 -2.40 -15.79
N GLY A 160 12.24 -1.81 -14.64
CA GLY A 160 11.80 -2.26 -13.31
C GLY A 160 10.28 -2.13 -13.18
N THR A 161 9.70 -2.97 -12.33
CA THR A 161 8.24 -3.11 -12.19
C THR A 161 7.74 -2.42 -10.92
N LEU A 162 6.66 -1.64 -11.03
CA LEU A 162 5.86 -1.17 -9.91
C LEU A 162 4.58 -1.99 -9.80
N CYS A 163 4.28 -2.53 -8.62
CA CYS A 163 3.03 -3.21 -8.29
C CYS A 163 2.35 -2.51 -7.10
N ILE A 164 1.19 -1.92 -7.33
CA ILE A 164 0.35 -1.32 -6.29
C ILE A 164 -0.88 -2.19 -6.08
N LEU A 165 -1.20 -2.50 -4.82
CA LEU A 165 -2.46 -3.07 -4.40
C LEU A 165 -3.15 -2.08 -3.47
N GLU A 166 -4.35 -1.61 -3.83
CA GLU A 166 -5.07 -0.66 -3.00
C GLU A 166 -6.57 -0.96 -2.93
N LEU A 167 -7.19 -0.56 -1.83
CA LEU A 167 -8.63 -0.59 -1.69
C LEU A 167 -9.29 0.36 -2.69
N SER A 168 -10.46 -0.01 -3.16
CA SER A 168 -11.19 0.77 -4.14
C SER A 168 -12.70 0.62 -3.97
N GLU A 169 -13.47 1.46 -4.63
CA GLU A 169 -14.93 1.36 -4.64
C GLU A 169 -15.42 0.59 -5.87
N PRO A 170 -16.45 -0.27 -5.73
CA PRO A 170 -17.11 -0.88 -6.89
C PRO A 170 -17.55 0.14 -7.94
N ALA A 171 -17.37 -0.18 -9.23
CA ALA A 171 -17.84 0.68 -10.31
C ALA A 171 -19.34 0.59 -10.53
N ASN A 172 -19.94 -0.56 -10.25
CA ASN A 172 -21.38 -0.75 -10.34
C ASN A 172 -22.12 0.06 -9.24
N PRO A 173 -23.10 0.91 -9.56
CA PRO A 173 -23.75 1.78 -8.59
C PRO A 173 -24.42 1.06 -7.42
N VAL A 174 -25.04 -0.10 -7.68
CA VAL A 174 -25.70 -0.90 -6.63
C VAL A 174 -24.67 -1.49 -5.67
N LEU A 175 -23.62 -2.09 -6.21
CA LEU A 175 -22.53 -2.65 -5.40
C LEU A 175 -21.78 -1.54 -4.65
N LYS A 176 -21.62 -0.37 -5.25
CA LYS A 176 -21.03 0.80 -4.60
C LYS A 176 -21.88 1.28 -3.41
N ALA A 177 -23.19 1.32 -3.55
CA ALA A 177 -24.09 1.67 -2.45
C ALA A 177 -23.99 0.67 -1.29
N LEU A 178 -23.99 -0.64 -1.58
CA LEU A 178 -23.80 -1.71 -0.59
C LEU A 178 -22.42 -1.63 0.09
N TYR A 179 -21.37 -1.41 -0.68
CA TYR A 179 -20.00 -1.24 -0.16
C TYR A 179 -19.92 -0.01 0.76
N ARG A 180 -20.50 1.12 0.35
CA ARG A 180 -20.54 2.33 1.18
C ARG A 180 -21.33 2.13 2.47
N PHE A 181 -22.46 1.46 2.40
CA PHE A 181 -23.22 1.10 3.61
C PHE A 181 -22.34 0.25 4.56
N TYR A 182 -21.68 -0.77 4.05
CA TYR A 182 -20.78 -1.62 4.82
C TYR A 182 -19.61 -0.83 5.42
N SER A 183 -18.91 -0.05 4.61
CA SER A 183 -17.70 0.68 5.02
C SER A 183 -17.98 1.83 6.00
N HIS A 184 -19.14 2.49 5.91
CA HIS A 184 -19.48 3.61 6.79
C HIS A 184 -20.22 3.19 8.07
N ASN A 185 -20.87 2.05 8.09
CA ASN A 185 -21.68 1.61 9.24
C ASN A 185 -21.08 0.38 9.95
N ILE A 186 -20.70 -0.64 9.20
CA ILE A 186 -20.25 -1.92 9.79
C ILE A 186 -18.78 -1.84 10.24
N ILE A 187 -17.88 -1.34 9.39
CA ILE A 187 -16.45 -1.23 9.72
C ILE A 187 -16.20 -0.39 10.99
N PRO A 188 -16.77 0.82 11.15
CA PRO A 188 -16.57 1.59 12.39
C PRO A 188 -17.18 0.93 13.64
N MET A 189 -18.28 0.18 13.47
CA MET A 189 -18.88 -0.56 14.56
C MET A 189 -17.96 -1.69 15.06
N VAL A 190 -17.41 -2.48 14.13
CA VAL A 190 -16.43 -3.54 14.44
C VAL A 190 -15.15 -2.94 15.03
N GLY A 191 -14.63 -1.86 14.44
CA GLY A 191 -13.44 -1.16 14.92
C GLY A 191 -13.57 -0.71 16.38
N ARG A 192 -14.73 -0.14 16.74
CA ARG A 192 -15.02 0.28 18.12
C ARG A 192 -15.00 -0.89 19.11
N MET A 193 -15.49 -2.04 18.70
CA MET A 193 -15.55 -3.22 19.59
C MET A 193 -14.18 -3.84 19.84
N VAL A 194 -13.22 -3.66 18.91
CA VAL A 194 -11.92 -4.36 18.95
C VAL A 194 -10.79 -3.47 19.46
N SER A 195 -10.67 -2.23 19.00
CA SER A 195 -9.54 -1.35 19.33
C SER A 195 -9.87 -0.18 20.25
N GLY A 196 -11.17 0.13 20.43
CA GLY A 196 -11.59 1.33 21.17
C GLY A 196 -11.37 2.66 20.41
N ASP A 197 -10.59 2.67 19.34
CA ASP A 197 -10.31 3.87 18.55
C ASP A 197 -11.35 4.05 17.44
N ARG A 198 -12.02 5.20 17.45
CA ARG A 198 -13.03 5.59 16.45
C ARG A 198 -12.42 6.29 15.24
N SER A 199 -11.29 6.94 15.39
CA SER A 199 -10.72 7.85 14.38
C SER A 199 -10.15 7.09 13.18
N ALA A 200 -9.33 6.09 13.42
CA ALA A 200 -8.72 5.27 12.38
C ALA A 200 -9.75 4.57 11.45
N TYR A 201 -10.90 4.16 12.01
CA TYR A 201 -11.93 3.44 11.24
C TYR A 201 -12.91 4.35 10.50
N SER A 202 -13.05 5.60 10.90
CA SER A 202 -13.75 6.62 10.11
C SER A 202 -12.89 7.18 8.98
N TYR A 203 -11.56 7.14 9.15
CA TYR A 203 -10.59 7.52 8.12
C TYR A 203 -10.59 6.59 6.91
N LEU A 204 -10.71 5.28 7.13
CA LEU A 204 -10.60 4.29 6.07
C LEU A 204 -11.56 4.53 4.88
N PRO A 205 -12.88 4.68 5.06
CA PRO A 205 -13.77 4.95 3.94
C PRO A 205 -13.45 6.26 3.21
N GLN A 206 -13.03 7.29 3.95
CA GLN A 206 -12.73 8.61 3.38
C GLN A 206 -11.45 8.55 2.54
N SER A 207 -10.38 7.94 3.05
CA SER A 207 -9.13 7.79 2.31
C SER A 207 -9.29 6.93 1.05
N VAL A 208 -10.11 5.87 1.10
CA VAL A 208 -10.43 5.06 -0.09
C VAL A 208 -11.18 5.86 -1.14
N ALA A 209 -12.15 6.67 -0.73
CA ALA A 209 -12.94 7.49 -1.66
C ALA A 209 -12.11 8.62 -2.30
N ALA A 210 -11.15 9.18 -1.56
CA ALA A 210 -10.26 10.25 -2.03
C ALA A 210 -9.10 9.75 -2.90
N CYS A 211 -8.71 8.47 -2.78
CA CYS A 211 -7.61 7.90 -3.55
C CYS A 211 -7.97 7.81 -5.05
N PRO A 212 -7.10 8.24 -5.97
CA PRO A 212 -7.28 8.01 -7.40
C PRO A 212 -7.46 6.53 -7.70
N GLN A 213 -8.43 6.20 -8.56
CA GLN A 213 -8.78 4.80 -8.83
C GLN A 213 -8.73 4.47 -10.32
N ARG A 214 -8.35 3.23 -10.65
CA ARG A 214 -8.36 2.67 -12.01
C ARG A 214 -7.62 3.57 -13.00
N TYR A 215 -8.35 4.17 -13.94
CA TYR A 215 -7.76 5.02 -14.97
C TYR A 215 -7.01 6.22 -14.39
N ASP A 216 -7.53 6.87 -13.37
CA ASP A 216 -6.88 8.03 -12.76
C ASP A 216 -5.53 7.65 -12.12
N MET A 217 -5.45 6.52 -11.43
CA MET A 217 -4.18 6.01 -10.89
C MET A 217 -3.19 5.65 -12.00
N THR A 218 -3.63 4.94 -13.05
CA THR A 218 -2.71 4.60 -14.16
C THR A 218 -2.26 5.84 -14.93
N ARG A 219 -3.08 6.90 -14.99
CA ARG A 219 -2.65 8.19 -15.55
C ARG A 219 -1.54 8.81 -14.69
N LEU A 220 -1.71 8.88 -13.37
CA LEU A 220 -0.66 9.37 -12.47
C LEU A 220 0.63 8.54 -12.58
N MET A 221 0.53 7.22 -12.68
CA MET A 221 1.70 6.37 -12.95
C MET A 221 2.37 6.73 -14.27
N THR A 222 1.59 6.95 -15.34
CA THR A 222 2.11 7.34 -16.66
C THR A 222 2.82 8.70 -16.60
N ASP A 223 2.23 9.67 -15.90
CA ASP A 223 2.78 11.01 -15.72
C ASP A 223 4.08 10.98 -14.89
N ALA A 224 4.20 10.02 -13.96
CA ALA A 224 5.41 9.78 -13.17
C ALA A 224 6.53 9.00 -13.90
N GLY A 225 6.33 8.60 -15.18
CA GLY A 225 7.35 7.94 -15.99
C GLY A 225 7.19 6.42 -16.15
N PHE A 226 6.05 5.86 -15.75
CA PHE A 226 5.76 4.44 -16.00
C PHE A 226 5.12 4.25 -17.38
N GLY A 227 5.47 3.14 -18.05
CA GLY A 227 4.83 2.62 -19.25
C GLY A 227 4.03 1.36 -18.97
N ASP A 228 3.28 0.90 -19.97
CA ASP A 228 2.48 -0.33 -19.90
C ASP A 228 1.58 -0.40 -18.64
N CYS A 229 1.10 0.77 -18.22
CA CYS A 229 0.29 0.87 -17.02
C CYS A 229 -1.05 0.16 -17.20
N MET A 230 -1.33 -0.78 -16.33
CA MET A 230 -2.58 -1.55 -16.33
C MET A 230 -3.16 -1.68 -14.93
N TRP A 231 -4.45 -1.95 -14.86
CA TRP A 231 -5.13 -2.24 -13.60
C TRP A 231 -6.05 -3.46 -13.70
N LYS A 232 -6.29 -4.09 -12.57
CA LYS A 232 -7.27 -5.17 -12.43
C LYS A 232 -8.00 -5.06 -11.11
N SER A 233 -9.31 -4.88 -11.17
CA SER A 233 -10.17 -4.94 -9.98
C SER A 233 -10.37 -6.37 -9.48
N LEU A 234 -10.45 -6.50 -8.17
CA LEU A 234 -10.72 -7.72 -7.43
C LEU A 234 -12.04 -7.56 -6.65
N THR A 235 -12.72 -8.68 -6.41
CA THR A 235 -13.94 -8.75 -5.58
C THR A 235 -14.91 -7.61 -5.91
N PHE A 236 -15.41 -7.60 -7.15
CA PHE A 236 -16.35 -6.61 -7.67
C PHE A 236 -15.86 -5.14 -7.62
N GLY A 237 -14.57 -4.92 -7.38
CA GLY A 237 -13.96 -3.59 -7.31
C GLY A 237 -13.67 -3.09 -5.91
N ALA A 238 -13.73 -3.96 -4.88
CA ALA A 238 -13.35 -3.59 -3.51
C ALA A 238 -11.85 -3.40 -3.32
N ALA A 239 -11.03 -3.98 -4.18
CA ALA A 239 -9.60 -3.74 -4.28
C ALA A 239 -9.16 -3.72 -5.73
N THR A 240 -8.05 -3.03 -6.03
CA THR A 240 -7.49 -2.93 -7.38
C THR A 240 -5.98 -3.12 -7.34
N ILE A 241 -5.47 -3.95 -8.26
CA ILE A 241 -4.04 -4.11 -8.52
C ILE A 241 -3.69 -3.19 -9.69
N TYR A 242 -2.58 -2.46 -9.56
CA TYR A 242 -1.97 -1.69 -10.64
C TYR A 242 -0.57 -2.21 -10.91
N LEU A 243 -0.17 -2.23 -12.16
CA LEU A 243 1.15 -2.62 -12.62
C LEU A 243 1.63 -1.61 -13.65
N GLY A 244 2.91 -1.31 -13.62
CA GLY A 244 3.57 -0.48 -14.63
C GLY A 244 5.06 -0.77 -14.63
N LYS A 245 5.71 -0.54 -15.77
CA LYS A 245 7.15 -0.63 -15.94
C LYS A 245 7.77 0.75 -16.02
N LYS A 246 8.91 0.96 -15.38
CA LYS A 246 9.67 2.20 -15.57
C LYS A 246 10.08 2.31 -17.04
N ARG A 247 9.79 3.46 -17.65
CA ARG A 247 10.29 3.75 -19.02
C ARG A 247 11.81 3.88 -19.02
N LEU A 248 12.41 3.57 -20.17
CA LEU A 248 13.85 3.73 -20.41
C LEU A 248 14.26 5.20 -20.39
#